data_093120e5b6edc3c4d3898b63e8dfb342
#
_entry.id   093120e5b6edc3c4d3898b63e8dfb342
#
_cell.length_a   1.000
_cell.length_b   1.000
_cell.length_c   1.000
_cell.angle_alpha   90.00
_cell.angle_beta   90.00
_cell.angle_gamma   90.00
#
_symmetry.space_group_name_H-M   'P 1'
#
loop_
_entity.id
_entity.type
_entity.pdbx_description
1 polymer ?
#
loop_
_entity_poly.entity_id
_entity_poly.type
_entity_poly.pdbx_seq_one_letter_code
_entity_poly.pdbx_strand_id
1 'polypeptide(L)'
;MSFASLPFVGLVTAGVVLYYLVPKRAQWVVLLLASMVFYLVGGVKSAVWLVLVAGLTWLAGLLLEKQNARPAPDKAAKAAVRRAKKRICAACLVLCFGLLYLMKYWNFTASALPSALGDKLPRWDFVVPLGLSYFIFQSVGYVIDVYRGKLPAQKNPLKYGLFVSFFPQMVQGPISRYDQLAPQLLAERSLDWRDLKFGIQLCLWGYFKKLVIADRAAVLVNAVITENCPYGGAVIASGILFYCIQLYCDFSGGIDITRGVARMFGIDMAENFRRPIFAMSLTEYWRRWHITLGAWMRDYVFYPLSLSKAFGRLSRWARTHIRGTGGKIFATSLATFIVYLIIGIWHGANFRYIAFGLWNGVLITASLLLERTFLRWKSALHINDKSAAWRVFMTLRTMLLVFIGRYFTRSPRLSCVFRFLKTTVLHPQPSQLLDGTLLSFGLAKTDFLVIALGLAVLLTLECLQERGVQIRAALEKRPGFVQWLAVTALLLAVLLLGVFWAGYIPSGFIYTQF
;
A
#
# COMPACT_ATOMS: atom_id res chain seq x y z
N MET A 1 -7.91 10.34 -13.83
CA MET A 1 -8.32 9.18 -14.67
C MET A 1 -8.33 7.94 -13.79
N SER A 2 -9.44 7.17 -13.76
CA SER A 2 -9.53 5.93 -12.97
C SER A 2 -8.98 4.75 -13.78
N PHE A 3 -8.34 3.77 -13.12
CA PHE A 3 -7.89 2.53 -13.76
C PHE A 3 -9.05 1.68 -14.32
N ALA A 4 -10.24 1.83 -13.79
CA ALA A 4 -11.45 1.13 -14.27
C ALA A 4 -12.22 1.93 -15.34
N SER A 5 -11.62 2.91 -15.99
CA SER A 5 -12.27 3.75 -17.00
C SER A 5 -11.81 3.41 -18.42
N LEU A 6 -12.72 3.53 -19.41
CA LEU A 6 -12.39 3.37 -20.82
C LEU A 6 -11.27 4.29 -21.31
N PRO A 7 -11.19 5.58 -20.89
CA PRO A 7 -10.04 6.43 -21.22
C PRO A 7 -8.70 5.87 -20.74
N PHE A 8 -8.66 5.17 -19.60
CA PHE A 8 -7.43 4.53 -19.14
C PHE A 8 -7.04 3.35 -20.04
N VAL A 9 -8.01 2.50 -20.40
CA VAL A 9 -7.76 1.38 -21.33
C VAL A 9 -7.27 1.92 -22.68
N GLY A 10 -7.88 3.00 -23.19
CA GLY A 10 -7.45 3.68 -24.40
C GLY A 10 -6.02 4.22 -24.32
N LEU A 11 -5.66 4.87 -23.19
CA LEU A 11 -4.31 5.37 -22.94
C LEU A 11 -3.29 4.23 -22.93
N VAL A 12 -3.60 3.12 -22.25
CA VAL A 12 -2.71 1.95 -22.20
C VAL A 12 -2.54 1.34 -23.57
N THR A 13 -3.63 1.11 -24.32
CA THR A 13 -3.59 0.52 -25.66
C THR A 13 -2.79 1.38 -26.62
N ALA A 14 -3.10 2.67 -26.71
CA ALA A 14 -2.36 3.62 -27.54
C ALA A 14 -0.89 3.71 -27.10
N GLY A 15 -0.64 3.75 -25.79
CA GLY A 15 0.69 3.78 -25.22
C GLY A 15 1.53 2.56 -25.60
N VAL A 16 0.98 1.34 -25.50
CA VAL A 16 1.68 0.10 -25.88
C VAL A 16 1.98 0.07 -27.38
N VAL A 17 1.00 0.42 -28.22
CA VAL A 17 1.19 0.46 -29.68
C VAL A 17 2.28 1.46 -30.04
N LEU A 18 2.19 2.71 -29.56
CA LEU A 18 3.20 3.74 -29.85
C LEU A 18 4.59 3.35 -29.30
N TYR A 19 4.65 2.74 -28.11
CA TYR A 19 5.91 2.34 -27.48
C TYR A 19 6.73 1.37 -28.35
N TYR A 20 6.07 0.43 -28.99
CA TYR A 20 6.75 -0.54 -29.84
C TYR A 20 6.90 -0.08 -31.31
N LEU A 21 6.17 0.96 -31.74
CA LEU A 21 6.31 1.54 -33.08
C LEU A 21 7.47 2.56 -33.18
N VAL A 22 7.74 3.30 -32.09
CA VAL A 22 8.83 4.29 -32.12
C VAL A 22 10.21 3.64 -32.06
N PRO A 23 11.26 4.34 -32.48
CA PRO A 23 12.64 3.87 -32.31
C PRO A 23 12.92 3.58 -30.83
N LYS A 24 13.61 2.49 -30.53
CA LYS A 24 13.86 2.02 -29.16
C LYS A 24 14.41 3.12 -28.23
N ARG A 25 15.30 3.99 -28.76
CA ARG A 25 15.84 5.14 -28.01
C ARG A 25 14.79 6.16 -27.56
N ALA A 26 13.63 6.19 -28.21
CA ALA A 26 12.54 7.13 -27.92
C ALA A 26 11.44 6.51 -27.02
N GLN A 27 11.50 5.22 -26.70
CA GLN A 27 10.47 4.51 -25.94
C GLN A 27 10.18 5.15 -24.57
N TRP A 28 11.20 5.59 -23.86
CA TRP A 28 11.03 6.28 -22.58
C TRP A 28 10.26 7.60 -22.71
N VAL A 29 10.32 8.26 -23.88
CA VAL A 29 9.55 9.48 -24.14
C VAL A 29 8.06 9.16 -24.23
N VAL A 30 7.68 8.05 -24.86
CA VAL A 30 6.28 7.59 -24.93
C VAL A 30 5.74 7.35 -23.52
N LEU A 31 6.53 6.69 -22.64
CA LEU A 31 6.14 6.48 -21.25
C LEU A 31 5.98 7.80 -20.47
N LEU A 32 6.86 8.78 -20.71
CA LEU A 32 6.77 10.09 -20.09
C LEU A 32 5.52 10.84 -20.57
N LEU A 33 5.25 10.86 -21.87
CA LEU A 33 4.08 11.51 -22.45
C LEU A 33 2.78 10.86 -21.94
N ALA A 34 2.69 9.53 -21.94
CA ALA A 34 1.54 8.82 -21.38
C ALA A 34 1.33 9.16 -19.90
N SER A 35 2.42 9.30 -19.12
CA SER A 35 2.36 9.70 -17.72
C SER A 35 1.87 11.14 -17.56
N MET A 36 2.31 12.06 -18.41
CA MET A 36 1.83 13.45 -18.40
C MET A 36 0.34 13.55 -18.77
N VAL A 37 -0.08 12.83 -19.83
CA VAL A 37 -1.50 12.76 -20.21
C VAL A 37 -2.35 12.23 -19.06
N PHE A 38 -1.93 11.15 -18.43
CA PHE A 38 -2.63 10.58 -17.27
C PHE A 38 -2.83 11.60 -16.14
N TYR A 39 -1.78 12.37 -15.82
CA TYR A 39 -1.80 13.39 -14.77
C TYR A 39 -2.65 14.60 -15.13
N LEU A 40 -2.51 15.11 -16.35
CA LEU A 40 -3.25 16.29 -16.82
C LEU A 40 -4.76 16.06 -16.87
N VAL A 41 -5.19 14.84 -17.27
CA VAL A 41 -6.61 14.43 -17.19
C VAL A 41 -7.09 14.35 -15.73
N GLY A 42 -6.20 14.07 -14.78
CA GLY A 42 -6.47 14.09 -13.34
C GLY A 42 -6.55 15.49 -12.72
N GLY A 43 -6.15 16.52 -13.48
CA GLY A 43 -6.16 17.93 -13.07
C GLY A 43 -4.78 18.61 -13.12
N VAL A 44 -4.71 19.74 -13.80
CA VAL A 44 -3.47 20.51 -14.00
C VAL A 44 -2.80 20.89 -12.67
N LYS A 45 -3.59 21.28 -11.67
CA LYS A 45 -3.07 21.62 -10.32
C LYS A 45 -2.28 20.47 -9.70
N SER A 46 -2.72 19.23 -9.89
CA SER A 46 -2.00 18.04 -9.42
C SER A 46 -0.66 17.83 -10.13
N ALA A 47 -0.61 18.10 -11.44
CA ALA A 47 0.61 17.99 -12.24
C ALA A 47 1.68 19.01 -11.81
N VAL A 48 1.28 20.24 -11.46
CA VAL A 48 2.21 21.27 -10.97
C VAL A 48 2.96 20.80 -9.72
N TRP A 49 2.24 20.23 -8.74
CA TRP A 49 2.88 19.74 -7.51
C TRP A 49 3.82 18.57 -7.77
N LEU A 50 3.45 17.68 -8.68
CA LEU A 50 4.35 16.58 -9.10
C LEU A 50 5.65 17.13 -9.68
N VAL A 51 5.56 18.09 -10.61
CA VAL A 51 6.73 18.70 -11.26
C VAL A 51 7.61 19.44 -10.25
N LEU A 52 6.98 20.18 -9.31
CA LEU A 52 7.72 20.88 -8.25
C LEU A 52 8.49 19.91 -7.34
N VAL A 53 7.86 18.83 -6.88
CA VAL A 53 8.53 17.83 -6.03
C VAL A 53 9.61 17.08 -6.82
N ALA A 54 9.35 16.71 -8.08
CA ALA A 54 10.33 16.07 -8.95
C ALA A 54 11.54 17.00 -9.19
N GLY A 55 11.31 18.27 -9.50
CA GLY A 55 12.37 19.27 -9.69
C GLY A 55 13.21 19.49 -8.44
N LEU A 56 12.56 19.67 -7.27
CA LEU A 56 13.23 19.86 -5.98
C LEU A 56 14.13 18.66 -5.64
N THR A 57 13.61 17.44 -5.77
CA THR A 57 14.34 16.23 -5.39
C THR A 57 15.42 15.86 -6.41
N TRP A 58 15.21 16.16 -7.69
CA TRP A 58 16.24 16.07 -8.73
C TRP A 58 17.41 17.02 -8.44
N LEU A 59 17.12 18.30 -8.16
CA LEU A 59 18.15 19.30 -7.81
C LEU A 59 18.92 18.89 -6.57
N ALA A 60 18.21 18.43 -5.51
CA ALA A 60 18.85 17.91 -4.31
C ALA A 60 19.79 16.73 -4.61
N GLY A 61 19.39 15.83 -5.52
CA GLY A 61 20.23 14.73 -6.00
C GLY A 61 21.53 15.23 -6.64
N LEU A 62 21.46 16.20 -7.56
CA LEU A 62 22.64 16.79 -8.21
C LEU A 62 23.56 17.49 -7.20
N LEU A 63 23.00 18.25 -6.26
CA LEU A 63 23.77 18.91 -5.21
C LEU A 63 24.47 17.90 -4.30
N LEU A 64 23.82 16.80 -3.96
CA LEU A 64 24.41 15.71 -3.18
C LEU A 64 25.53 15.00 -3.93
N GLU A 65 25.35 14.72 -5.22
CA GLU A 65 26.41 14.11 -6.04
C GLU A 65 27.64 15.00 -6.15
N LYS A 66 27.45 16.32 -6.36
CA LYS A 66 28.54 17.28 -6.33
C LYS A 66 29.33 17.24 -5.02
N GLN A 67 28.64 17.03 -3.86
CA GLN A 67 29.31 16.86 -2.57
C GLN A 67 29.97 15.49 -2.44
N ASN A 68 29.38 14.42 -3.01
CA ASN A 68 29.98 13.08 -3.01
C ASN A 68 31.29 13.03 -3.81
N ALA A 69 31.36 13.77 -4.91
CA ALA A 69 32.53 13.86 -5.78
C ALA A 69 33.61 14.83 -5.24
N ARG A 70 33.32 15.62 -4.19
CA ARG A 70 34.26 16.63 -3.68
C ARG A 70 35.45 15.97 -2.98
N PRO A 71 36.70 16.28 -3.37
CA PRO A 71 37.88 15.80 -2.66
C PRO A 71 37.85 16.22 -1.18
N ALA A 72 38.17 15.30 -0.31
CA ALA A 72 38.22 15.54 1.14
C ALA A 72 39.49 14.91 1.73
N PRO A 73 40.65 15.56 1.55
CA PRO A 73 41.95 14.99 1.91
C PRO A 73 42.10 14.80 3.41
N ASP A 74 41.56 15.71 4.19
CA ASP A 74 41.73 15.73 5.63
C ASP A 74 40.41 15.50 6.41
N LYS A 75 40.52 15.39 7.74
CA LYS A 75 39.39 15.17 8.65
C LYS A 75 38.41 16.35 8.66
N ALA A 76 38.91 17.57 8.50
CA ALA A 76 38.10 18.79 8.49
C ALA A 76 37.29 18.89 7.19
N ALA A 77 37.91 18.63 6.03
CA ALA A 77 37.23 18.55 4.74
C ALA A 77 36.15 17.45 4.71
N LYS A 78 36.46 16.25 5.25
CA LYS A 78 35.46 15.17 5.41
C LYS A 78 34.27 15.59 6.27
N ALA A 79 34.52 16.29 7.37
CA ALA A 79 33.47 16.81 8.24
C ALA A 79 32.63 17.91 7.55
N ALA A 80 33.26 18.77 6.75
CA ALA A 80 32.59 19.82 5.97
C ALA A 80 31.65 19.21 4.90
N VAL A 81 32.15 18.27 4.11
CA VAL A 81 31.35 17.54 3.10
C VAL A 81 30.17 16.83 3.78
N ARG A 82 30.40 16.13 4.88
CA ARG A 82 29.33 15.47 5.64
C ARG A 82 28.27 16.45 6.15
N ARG A 83 28.67 17.63 6.65
CA ARG A 83 27.75 18.68 7.10
C ARG A 83 26.92 19.23 5.93
N ALA A 84 27.56 19.52 4.79
CA ALA A 84 26.88 19.99 3.59
C ALA A 84 25.85 18.98 3.08
N LYS A 85 26.24 17.71 2.92
CA LYS A 85 25.33 16.62 2.53
C LYS A 85 24.14 16.52 3.48
N LYS A 86 24.38 16.56 4.80
CA LYS A 86 23.30 16.47 5.80
C LYS A 86 22.34 17.65 5.68
N ARG A 87 22.83 18.89 5.44
CA ARG A 87 21.99 20.09 5.26
C ARG A 87 21.13 19.97 4.01
N ILE A 88 21.70 19.58 2.87
CA ILE A 88 20.96 19.41 1.61
C ILE A 88 19.87 18.36 1.77
N CYS A 89 20.22 17.19 2.29
CA CYS A 89 19.26 16.12 2.52
C CYS A 89 18.15 16.56 3.48
N ALA A 90 18.49 17.13 4.62
CA ALA A 90 17.52 17.59 5.61
C ALA A 90 16.59 18.68 5.07
N ALA A 91 17.10 19.66 4.33
CA ALA A 91 16.29 20.70 3.69
C ALA A 91 15.29 20.10 2.71
N CYS A 92 15.74 19.19 1.84
CA CYS A 92 14.86 18.50 0.90
C CYS A 92 13.77 17.69 1.62
N LEU A 93 14.11 16.93 2.66
CA LEU A 93 13.16 16.17 3.48
C LEU A 93 12.13 17.08 4.15
N VAL A 94 12.58 18.19 4.76
CA VAL A 94 11.68 19.17 5.41
C VAL A 94 10.72 19.78 4.40
N LEU A 95 11.20 20.15 3.21
CA LEU A 95 10.33 20.71 2.16
C LEU A 95 9.32 19.67 1.66
N CYS A 96 9.73 18.43 1.35
CA CYS A 96 8.84 17.39 0.86
C CYS A 96 7.80 16.96 1.90
N PHE A 97 8.23 16.67 3.13
CA PHE A 97 7.31 16.27 4.20
C PHE A 97 6.53 17.45 4.77
N GLY A 98 7.09 18.67 4.73
CA GLY A 98 6.38 19.91 5.05
C GLY A 98 5.21 20.14 4.08
N LEU A 99 5.44 19.96 2.78
CA LEU A 99 4.39 20.04 1.78
C LEU A 99 3.30 18.99 2.04
N LEU A 100 3.69 17.74 2.29
CA LEU A 100 2.75 16.67 2.63
C LEU A 100 1.93 17.01 3.89
N TYR A 101 2.58 17.57 4.92
CA TYR A 101 1.93 17.98 6.15
C TYR A 101 0.93 19.10 5.91
N LEU A 102 1.32 20.15 5.20
CA LEU A 102 0.45 21.29 4.89
C LEU A 102 -0.78 20.88 4.10
N MET A 103 -0.61 20.00 3.09
CA MET A 103 -1.73 19.61 2.23
C MET A 103 -2.66 18.56 2.85
N LYS A 104 -2.13 17.65 3.68
CA LYS A 104 -2.90 16.51 4.17
C LYS A 104 -3.27 16.60 5.65
N TYR A 105 -2.39 17.19 6.48
CA TYR A 105 -2.52 17.11 7.95
C TYR A 105 -2.79 18.46 8.63
N TRP A 106 -2.56 19.58 7.96
CA TRP A 106 -2.71 20.90 8.57
C TRP A 106 -4.11 21.13 9.17
N ASN A 107 -5.16 20.96 8.38
CA ASN A 107 -6.53 21.19 8.83
C ASN A 107 -6.94 20.24 9.96
N PHE A 108 -6.46 18.98 9.92
CA PHE A 108 -6.64 18.02 11.00
C PHE A 108 -5.94 18.48 12.28
N THR A 109 -4.70 18.93 12.19
CA THR A 109 -3.94 19.43 13.35
C THR A 109 -4.63 20.65 13.95
N ALA A 110 -5.05 21.59 13.11
CA ALA A 110 -5.78 22.78 13.56
C ALA A 110 -7.13 22.42 14.22
N SER A 111 -7.83 21.38 13.74
CA SER A 111 -9.07 20.88 14.37
C SER A 111 -8.85 20.10 15.66
N ALA A 112 -7.64 19.55 15.86
CA ALA A 112 -7.30 18.77 17.05
C ALA A 112 -6.81 19.64 18.21
N LEU A 113 -6.49 20.91 17.96
CA LEU A 113 -6.10 21.87 18.99
C LEU A 113 -7.33 22.40 19.75
N PRO A 114 -7.18 22.83 21.03
CA PRO A 114 -8.23 23.54 21.73
C PRO A 114 -8.75 24.72 20.93
N SER A 115 -10.07 25.02 21.00
CA SER A 115 -10.75 26.06 20.20
C SER A 115 -10.04 27.43 20.30
N ALA A 116 -9.55 27.80 21.46
CA ALA A 116 -8.80 29.05 21.68
C ALA A 116 -7.61 29.26 20.73
N LEU A 117 -6.99 28.16 20.27
CA LEU A 117 -5.87 28.16 19.33
C LEU A 117 -6.30 27.69 17.93
N GLY A 118 -7.07 26.63 17.87
CA GLY A 118 -7.44 25.97 16.61
C GLY A 118 -8.29 26.85 15.69
N ASP A 119 -9.22 27.63 16.27
CA ASP A 119 -10.10 28.52 15.51
C ASP A 119 -9.38 29.77 14.97
N LYS A 120 -8.23 30.12 15.53
CA LYS A 120 -7.37 31.22 15.05
C LYS A 120 -6.47 30.80 13.87
N LEU A 121 -6.32 29.51 13.61
CA LEU A 121 -5.47 29.02 12.53
C LEU A 121 -6.23 29.06 11.19
N PRO A 122 -5.58 29.52 10.11
CA PRO A 122 -6.22 29.54 8.80
C PRO A 122 -6.52 28.10 8.36
N ARG A 123 -7.73 27.90 7.79
CA ARG A 123 -8.11 26.65 7.13
C ARG A 123 -7.73 26.75 5.66
N TRP A 124 -7.06 25.72 5.15
CA TRP A 124 -6.59 25.72 3.78
C TRP A 124 -7.31 24.62 2.99
N ASP A 125 -7.95 25.05 1.91
CA ASP A 125 -8.70 24.16 1.03
C ASP A 125 -7.84 23.74 -0.17
N PHE A 126 -6.79 22.97 0.12
CA PHE A 126 -5.93 22.43 -0.91
C PHE A 126 -6.54 21.16 -1.50
N VAL A 127 -6.63 21.12 -2.83
CA VAL A 127 -6.86 19.86 -3.53
C VAL A 127 -5.60 19.01 -3.42
N VAL A 128 -5.67 17.94 -2.63
CA VAL A 128 -4.55 17.01 -2.47
C VAL A 128 -4.26 16.32 -3.80
N PRO A 129 -3.03 16.45 -4.36
CA PRO A 129 -2.69 15.82 -5.63
C PRO A 129 -2.78 14.30 -5.56
N LEU A 130 -3.27 13.70 -6.65
CA LEU A 130 -3.31 12.25 -6.79
C LEU A 130 -1.91 11.65 -6.57
N GLY A 131 -1.80 10.68 -5.67
CA GLY A 131 -0.55 9.99 -5.38
C GLY A 131 0.50 10.80 -4.61
N LEU A 132 0.13 11.95 -4.00
CA LEU A 132 1.08 12.83 -3.27
C LEU A 132 2.00 12.05 -2.33
N SER A 133 1.47 11.21 -1.48
CA SER A 133 2.25 10.42 -0.52
C SER A 133 3.19 9.44 -1.23
N TYR A 134 2.76 8.84 -2.35
CA TYR A 134 3.54 7.87 -3.11
C TYR A 134 4.74 8.52 -3.79
N PHE A 135 4.51 9.59 -4.57
CA PHE A 135 5.62 10.21 -5.29
C PHE A 135 6.60 10.93 -4.35
N ILE A 136 6.15 11.43 -3.18
CA ILE A 136 7.05 11.94 -2.14
C ILE A 136 7.92 10.81 -1.58
N PHE A 137 7.36 9.65 -1.25
CA PHE A 137 8.15 8.53 -0.74
C PHE A 137 9.18 8.03 -1.76
N GLN A 138 8.81 7.94 -3.04
CA GLN A 138 9.74 7.57 -4.11
C GLN A 138 10.87 8.57 -4.27
N SER A 139 10.53 9.85 -4.36
CA SER A 139 11.49 10.94 -4.54
C SER A 139 12.42 11.10 -3.34
N VAL A 140 11.88 11.02 -2.13
CA VAL A 140 12.66 11.06 -0.89
C VAL A 140 13.58 9.84 -0.78
N GLY A 141 13.09 8.65 -1.14
CA GLY A 141 13.92 7.44 -1.19
C GLY A 141 15.13 7.61 -2.10
N TYR A 142 14.94 8.17 -3.30
CA TYR A 142 16.03 8.49 -4.21
C TYR A 142 17.03 9.48 -3.59
N VAL A 143 16.58 10.60 -2.99
CA VAL A 143 17.47 11.59 -2.37
C VAL A 143 18.30 10.97 -1.23
N ILE A 144 17.68 10.12 -0.41
CA ILE A 144 18.38 9.42 0.68
C ILE A 144 19.41 8.43 0.11
N ASP A 145 19.10 7.72 -0.97
CA ASP A 145 20.02 6.76 -1.58
C ASP A 145 21.22 7.47 -2.25
N VAL A 146 21.03 8.62 -2.89
CA VAL A 146 22.13 9.48 -3.37
C VAL A 146 22.93 10.06 -2.18
N TYR A 147 22.28 10.52 -1.12
CA TYR A 147 22.95 10.98 0.10
C TYR A 147 23.87 9.91 0.71
N ARG A 148 23.42 8.64 0.70
CA ARG A 148 24.21 7.50 1.20
C ARG A 148 25.34 7.10 0.24
N GLY A 149 25.37 7.63 -0.99
CA GLY A 149 26.30 7.22 -2.03
C GLY A 149 25.98 5.84 -2.62
N LYS A 150 24.75 5.35 -2.44
CA LYS A 150 24.31 4.06 -2.97
C LYS A 150 24.15 4.08 -4.49
N LEU A 151 23.77 5.24 -5.03
CA LEU A 151 23.59 5.46 -6.47
C LEU A 151 24.01 6.89 -6.90
N PRO A 152 24.41 7.07 -8.18
CA PRO A 152 24.67 8.40 -8.72
C PRO A 152 23.36 9.16 -8.95
N ALA A 153 23.44 10.49 -8.99
CA ALA A 153 22.28 11.30 -9.32
C ALA A 153 21.97 11.23 -10.84
N GLN A 154 20.68 11.21 -11.17
CA GLN A 154 20.23 11.30 -12.56
C GLN A 154 20.45 12.72 -13.08
N LYS A 155 21.26 12.85 -14.15
CA LYS A 155 21.60 14.15 -14.73
C LYS A 155 20.46 14.73 -15.60
N ASN A 156 19.69 13.86 -16.25
CA ASN A 156 18.58 14.28 -17.12
C ASN A 156 17.28 14.44 -16.32
N PRO A 157 16.71 15.66 -16.23
CA PRO A 157 15.49 15.91 -15.44
C PRO A 157 14.27 15.18 -15.99
N LEU A 158 14.16 14.98 -17.32
CA LEU A 158 13.01 14.28 -17.91
C LEU A 158 13.04 12.79 -17.61
N LYS A 159 14.23 12.16 -17.64
CA LYS A 159 14.39 10.74 -17.24
C LYS A 159 14.10 10.55 -15.76
N TYR A 160 14.49 11.50 -14.91
CA TYR A 160 14.11 11.49 -13.50
C TYR A 160 12.61 11.73 -13.33
N GLY A 161 12.06 12.69 -14.06
CA GLY A 161 10.63 12.99 -14.08
C GLY A 161 9.80 11.76 -14.46
N LEU A 162 10.21 10.98 -15.46
CA LEU A 162 9.56 9.72 -15.80
C LEU A 162 9.51 8.74 -14.61
N PHE A 163 10.61 8.56 -13.90
CA PHE A 163 10.63 7.69 -12.70
C PHE A 163 9.59 8.12 -11.66
N VAL A 164 9.50 9.43 -11.38
CA VAL A 164 8.58 9.97 -10.38
C VAL A 164 7.13 9.90 -10.86
N SER A 165 6.88 10.15 -12.17
CA SER A 165 5.54 10.28 -12.76
C SER A 165 5.00 9.03 -13.43
N PHE A 166 5.71 7.91 -13.45
CA PHE A 166 5.32 6.70 -14.20
C PHE A 166 3.88 6.28 -13.90
N PHE A 167 2.98 6.49 -14.87
CA PHE A 167 1.53 6.50 -14.69
C PHE A 167 0.93 5.23 -14.07
N PRO A 168 1.41 4.01 -14.34
CA PRO A 168 0.79 2.84 -13.74
C PRO A 168 0.86 2.82 -12.21
N GLN A 169 1.91 3.40 -11.62
CA GLN A 169 2.11 3.34 -10.16
C GLN A 169 1.43 4.48 -9.38
N MET A 170 0.91 5.52 -10.06
CA MET A 170 0.53 6.78 -9.41
C MET A 170 -0.73 6.72 -8.56
N VAL A 171 -1.64 5.77 -8.82
CA VAL A 171 -2.91 5.63 -8.08
C VAL A 171 -2.71 4.73 -6.86
N GLN A 172 -2.17 3.52 -7.07
CA GLN A 172 -2.02 2.47 -6.06
C GLN A 172 -0.78 1.60 -6.28
N GLY A 173 0.15 2.03 -7.11
CA GLY A 173 1.32 1.22 -7.48
C GLY A 173 2.22 0.86 -6.31
N PRO A 174 3.15 -0.08 -6.51
CA PRO A 174 4.22 -0.33 -5.57
C PRO A 174 5.06 0.93 -5.37
N ILE A 175 5.53 1.19 -4.14
CA ILE A 175 6.50 2.26 -3.86
C ILE A 175 7.85 1.82 -4.43
N SER A 176 8.10 2.17 -5.69
CA SER A 176 9.27 1.70 -6.43
C SER A 176 10.54 2.45 -6.02
N ARG A 177 11.67 1.74 -6.05
CA ARG A 177 12.99 2.34 -5.83
C ARG A 177 13.62 2.73 -7.15
N TYR A 178 14.42 3.80 -7.10
CA TYR A 178 15.08 4.32 -8.29
C TYR A 178 16.00 3.28 -8.94
N ASP A 179 16.81 2.58 -8.13
CA ASP A 179 17.74 1.55 -8.58
C ASP A 179 17.06 0.33 -9.23
N GLN A 180 15.79 0.08 -8.93
CA GLN A 180 15.03 -1.06 -9.47
C GLN A 180 14.18 -0.69 -10.68
N LEU A 181 13.53 0.47 -10.67
CA LEU A 181 12.58 0.85 -11.70
C LEU A 181 13.22 1.68 -12.82
N ALA A 182 14.07 2.68 -12.51
CA ALA A 182 14.60 3.58 -13.53
C ALA A 182 15.42 2.87 -14.61
N PRO A 183 16.26 1.86 -14.32
CA PRO A 183 16.95 1.11 -15.37
C PRO A 183 15.99 0.41 -16.34
N GLN A 184 14.85 -0.08 -15.85
CA GLN A 184 13.84 -0.75 -16.67
C GLN A 184 13.05 0.23 -17.55
N LEU A 185 12.73 1.43 -17.02
CA LEU A 185 12.05 2.50 -17.76
C LEU A 185 12.89 3.06 -18.93
N LEU A 186 14.21 2.99 -18.79
CA LEU A 186 15.16 3.55 -19.77
C LEU A 186 15.78 2.49 -20.68
N ALA A 187 15.48 1.21 -20.44
CA ALA A 187 15.97 0.12 -21.27
C ALA A 187 15.25 0.09 -22.62
N GLU A 188 16.01 -0.18 -23.68
CA GLU A 188 15.47 -0.42 -25.01
C GLU A 188 14.82 -1.81 -25.08
N ARG A 189 13.57 -1.90 -25.53
CA ARG A 189 12.78 -3.13 -25.53
C ARG A 189 12.28 -3.49 -26.92
N SER A 190 12.23 -4.78 -27.21
CA SER A 190 11.49 -5.35 -28.33
C SER A 190 10.18 -5.93 -27.82
N LEU A 191 9.16 -5.99 -28.67
CA LEU A 191 7.89 -6.61 -28.33
C LEU A 191 8.12 -8.09 -27.97
N ASP A 192 7.71 -8.44 -26.75
CA ASP A 192 7.65 -9.83 -26.29
C ASP A 192 6.17 -10.21 -26.08
N TRP A 193 5.69 -11.16 -26.88
CA TRP A 193 4.33 -11.66 -26.81
C TRP A 193 3.98 -12.33 -25.48
N ARG A 194 4.98 -12.88 -24.81
CA ARG A 194 4.80 -13.47 -23.48
C ARG A 194 4.54 -12.40 -22.44
N ASP A 195 5.30 -11.30 -22.48
CA ASP A 195 5.12 -10.17 -21.58
C ASP A 195 3.77 -9.49 -21.81
N LEU A 196 3.37 -9.32 -23.07
CA LEU A 196 2.06 -8.76 -23.42
C LEU A 196 0.91 -9.66 -22.91
N LYS A 197 0.99 -10.97 -23.20
CA LYS A 197 0.01 -11.95 -22.73
C LYS A 197 -0.12 -11.99 -21.20
N PHE A 198 1.01 -12.07 -20.50
CA PHE A 198 1.02 -12.10 -19.04
C PHE A 198 0.56 -10.78 -18.42
N GLY A 199 0.87 -9.66 -19.05
CA GLY A 199 0.37 -8.34 -18.67
C GLY A 199 -1.15 -8.26 -18.75
N ILE A 200 -1.74 -8.66 -19.88
CA ILE A 200 -3.20 -8.69 -20.08
C ILE A 200 -3.87 -9.62 -19.05
N GLN A 201 -3.35 -10.84 -18.87
CA GLN A 201 -3.88 -11.79 -17.89
C GLN A 201 -3.86 -11.21 -16.46
N LEU A 202 -2.80 -10.50 -16.10
CA LEU A 202 -2.68 -9.89 -14.78
C LEU A 202 -3.63 -8.70 -14.61
N CYS A 203 -3.81 -7.88 -15.66
CA CYS A 203 -4.81 -6.81 -15.67
C CYS A 203 -6.23 -7.36 -15.49
N LEU A 204 -6.60 -8.38 -16.26
CA LEU A 204 -7.93 -9.02 -16.17
C LEU A 204 -8.16 -9.60 -14.78
N TRP A 205 -7.15 -10.25 -14.17
CA TRP A 205 -7.23 -10.74 -12.81
C TRP A 205 -7.40 -9.61 -11.79
N GLY A 206 -6.73 -8.48 -11.99
CA GLY A 206 -6.90 -7.27 -11.19
C GLY A 206 -8.31 -6.69 -11.31
N TYR A 207 -8.84 -6.59 -12.53
CA TYR A 207 -10.23 -6.16 -12.78
C TYR A 207 -11.26 -7.12 -12.18
N PHE A 208 -11.03 -8.42 -12.26
CA PHE A 208 -11.91 -9.40 -11.61
C PHE A 208 -12.00 -9.16 -10.11
N LYS A 209 -10.87 -9.00 -9.42
CA LYS A 209 -10.86 -8.69 -7.99
C LYS A 209 -11.55 -7.36 -7.68
N LYS A 210 -11.30 -6.31 -8.48
CA LYS A 210 -11.85 -4.97 -8.27
C LYS A 210 -13.33 -4.92 -8.59
N LEU A 211 -13.71 -5.26 -9.81
CA LEU A 211 -15.07 -5.01 -10.33
C LEU A 211 -16.09 -6.08 -9.94
N VAL A 212 -15.66 -7.35 -9.81
CA VAL A 212 -16.58 -8.43 -9.47
C VAL A 212 -16.73 -8.61 -7.95
N ILE A 213 -15.63 -8.50 -7.20
CA ILE A 213 -15.66 -8.78 -5.76
C ILE A 213 -15.68 -7.49 -4.94
N ALA A 214 -14.66 -6.62 -5.09
CA ALA A 214 -14.45 -5.50 -4.18
C ALA A 214 -15.57 -4.45 -4.27
N ASP A 215 -15.95 -4.03 -5.48
CA ASP A 215 -16.96 -3.01 -5.68
C ASP A 215 -18.34 -3.48 -5.25
N ARG A 216 -18.64 -4.76 -5.44
CA ARG A 216 -19.89 -5.38 -4.96
C ARG A 216 -19.90 -5.45 -3.43
N ALA A 217 -18.79 -5.83 -2.80
CA ALA A 217 -18.67 -5.82 -1.33
C ALA A 217 -18.79 -4.40 -0.75
N ALA A 218 -18.33 -3.38 -1.48
CA ALA A 218 -18.41 -1.97 -1.07
C ALA A 218 -19.84 -1.50 -0.82
N VAL A 219 -20.83 -2.01 -1.55
CA VAL A 219 -22.24 -1.63 -1.39
C VAL A 219 -22.70 -1.89 0.05
N LEU A 220 -22.51 -3.12 0.54
CA LEU A 220 -22.87 -3.49 1.92
C LEU A 220 -22.04 -2.70 2.95
N VAL A 221 -20.73 -2.56 2.71
CA VAL A 221 -19.84 -1.84 3.63
C VAL A 221 -20.29 -0.38 3.82
N ASN A 222 -20.64 0.29 2.73
CA ASN A 222 -21.05 1.69 2.76
C ASN A 222 -22.43 1.88 3.39
N ALA A 223 -23.33 0.93 3.23
CA ALA A 223 -24.65 0.96 3.85
C ALA A 223 -24.59 0.69 5.37
N VAL A 224 -23.76 -0.26 5.82
CA VAL A 224 -23.70 -0.68 7.23
C VAL A 224 -22.82 0.23 8.06
N ILE A 225 -21.60 0.54 7.59
CA ILE A 225 -20.59 1.24 8.43
C ILE A 225 -20.72 2.76 8.25
N THR A 226 -21.79 3.29 8.84
CA THR A 226 -22.12 4.72 8.88
C THR A 226 -22.04 5.27 10.31
N GLU A 227 -21.95 6.60 10.47
CA GLU A 227 -21.85 7.22 11.79
C GLU A 227 -23.04 6.88 12.69
N ASN A 228 -24.24 6.85 12.14
CA ASN A 228 -25.49 6.58 12.84
C ASN A 228 -25.99 5.15 12.61
N CYS A 229 -25.08 4.16 12.46
CA CYS A 229 -25.44 2.76 12.25
C CYS A 229 -26.40 2.27 13.36
N PRO A 230 -27.64 1.84 13.02
CA PRO A 230 -28.64 1.40 13.98
C PRO A 230 -28.63 -0.11 14.23
N TYR A 231 -27.76 -0.84 13.53
CA TYR A 231 -27.80 -2.31 13.49
C TYR A 231 -27.07 -2.96 14.65
N GLY A 232 -27.46 -4.21 14.93
CA GLY A 232 -26.79 -5.05 15.91
C GLY A 232 -25.37 -5.46 15.52
N GLY A 233 -24.65 -6.03 16.48
CA GLY A 233 -23.25 -6.36 16.34
C GLY A 233 -22.93 -7.36 15.24
N ALA A 234 -23.84 -8.30 14.95
CA ALA A 234 -23.62 -9.28 13.87
C ALA A 234 -23.63 -8.62 12.48
N VAL A 235 -24.50 -7.63 12.25
CA VAL A 235 -24.54 -6.87 11.00
C VAL A 235 -23.31 -5.98 10.89
N ILE A 236 -22.89 -5.30 11.99
CA ILE A 236 -21.66 -4.51 12.01
C ILE A 236 -20.45 -5.39 11.71
N ALA A 237 -20.34 -6.56 12.35
CA ALA A 237 -19.24 -7.51 12.10
C ALA A 237 -19.23 -8.00 10.65
N SER A 238 -20.40 -8.26 10.06
CA SER A 238 -20.53 -8.59 8.64
C SER A 238 -20.03 -7.45 7.75
N GLY A 239 -20.42 -6.19 8.05
CA GLY A 239 -19.91 -5.01 7.35
C GLY A 239 -18.37 -4.90 7.40
N ILE A 240 -17.76 -5.17 8.56
CA ILE A 240 -16.29 -5.19 8.71
C ILE A 240 -15.66 -6.38 7.97
N LEU A 241 -16.30 -7.55 7.95
CA LEU A 241 -15.82 -8.71 7.17
C LEU A 241 -15.84 -8.40 5.67
N PHE A 242 -16.92 -7.83 5.17
CA PHE A 242 -17.01 -7.38 3.78
C PHE A 242 -16.00 -6.27 3.47
N TYR A 243 -15.68 -5.40 4.44
CA TYR A 243 -14.59 -4.43 4.28
C TYR A 243 -13.21 -5.10 4.20
N CYS A 244 -12.96 -6.19 4.93
CA CYS A 244 -11.72 -6.95 4.76
C CYS A 244 -11.59 -7.51 3.33
N ILE A 245 -12.69 -8.06 2.79
CA ILE A 245 -12.76 -8.57 1.42
C ILE A 245 -12.57 -7.43 0.41
N GLN A 246 -13.34 -6.36 0.55
CA GLN A 246 -13.25 -5.16 -0.28
C GLN A 246 -11.82 -4.63 -0.32
N LEU A 247 -11.23 -4.36 0.85
CA LEU A 247 -9.90 -3.77 0.96
C LEU A 247 -8.82 -4.64 0.32
N TYR A 248 -8.89 -5.96 0.51
CA TYR A 248 -7.93 -6.88 -0.09
C TYR A 248 -8.07 -6.94 -1.61
N CYS A 249 -9.29 -7.14 -2.10
CA CYS A 249 -9.56 -7.28 -3.53
C CYS A 249 -9.36 -5.96 -4.29
N ASP A 250 -9.76 -4.82 -3.71
CA ASP A 250 -9.55 -3.48 -4.27
C ASP A 250 -8.06 -3.15 -4.41
N PHE A 251 -7.33 -3.25 -3.31
CA PHE A 251 -5.92 -2.85 -3.30
C PHE A 251 -5.03 -3.84 -4.05
N SER A 252 -5.18 -5.15 -3.82
CA SER A 252 -4.39 -6.13 -4.58
C SER A 252 -4.79 -6.17 -6.05
N GLY A 253 -6.06 -5.90 -6.38
CA GLY A 253 -6.54 -5.76 -7.75
C GLY A 253 -5.91 -4.58 -8.48
N GLY A 254 -5.88 -3.41 -7.84
CA GLY A 254 -5.21 -2.23 -8.39
C GLY A 254 -3.71 -2.43 -8.60
N ILE A 255 -3.04 -3.13 -7.68
CA ILE A 255 -1.63 -3.50 -7.84
C ILE A 255 -1.44 -4.47 -9.03
N ASP A 256 -2.33 -5.44 -9.22
CA ASP A 256 -2.23 -6.35 -10.36
C ASP A 256 -2.48 -5.64 -11.69
N ILE A 257 -3.44 -4.70 -11.76
CA ILE A 257 -3.63 -3.84 -12.93
C ILE A 257 -2.35 -3.04 -13.22
N THR A 258 -1.79 -2.37 -12.20
CA THR A 258 -0.54 -1.60 -12.31
C THR A 258 0.62 -2.43 -12.85
N ARG A 259 0.84 -3.61 -12.25
CA ARG A 259 1.91 -4.54 -12.66
C ARG A 259 1.65 -5.13 -14.05
N GLY A 260 0.39 -5.43 -14.36
CA GLY A 260 0.00 -5.93 -15.67
C GLY A 260 0.25 -4.91 -16.78
N VAL A 261 -0.15 -3.65 -16.56
CA VAL A 261 0.13 -2.55 -17.49
C VAL A 261 1.64 -2.36 -17.68
N ALA A 262 2.40 -2.29 -16.59
CA ALA A 262 3.86 -2.17 -16.69
C ALA A 262 4.50 -3.35 -17.47
N ARG A 263 3.98 -4.58 -17.23
CA ARG A 263 4.47 -5.78 -17.92
C ARG A 263 4.24 -5.75 -19.42
N MET A 264 3.15 -5.12 -19.90
CA MET A 264 2.93 -4.93 -21.34
C MET A 264 4.02 -4.07 -22.01
N PHE A 265 4.70 -3.21 -21.25
CA PHE A 265 5.87 -2.45 -21.69
C PHE A 265 7.21 -3.18 -21.40
N GLY A 266 7.18 -4.43 -20.98
CA GLY A 266 8.35 -5.21 -20.58
C GLY A 266 8.94 -4.80 -19.21
N ILE A 267 8.21 -4.05 -18.39
CA ILE A 267 8.66 -3.54 -17.08
C ILE A 267 8.10 -4.43 -15.98
N ASP A 268 8.97 -5.01 -15.16
CA ASP A 268 8.58 -5.85 -14.03
C ASP A 268 8.60 -5.04 -12.73
N MET A 269 7.41 -4.82 -12.17
CA MET A 269 7.24 -4.07 -10.93
C MET A 269 7.17 -5.01 -9.72
N ALA A 270 7.63 -4.53 -8.57
CA ALA A 270 7.65 -5.28 -7.33
C ALA A 270 6.26 -5.78 -6.89
N GLU A 271 6.22 -6.97 -6.30
CA GLU A 271 5.01 -7.47 -5.64
C GLU A 271 4.69 -6.65 -4.39
N ASN A 272 3.40 -6.40 -4.18
CA ASN A 272 2.92 -5.68 -3.01
C ASN A 272 2.06 -6.55 -2.08
N PHE A 273 1.60 -7.69 -2.57
CA PHE A 273 0.83 -8.69 -1.83
C PHE A 273 1.35 -10.10 -2.09
N ARG A 274 1.41 -10.90 -1.02
CA ARG A 274 1.79 -12.31 -1.10
C ARG A 274 0.90 -13.14 -0.18
N ARG A 275 -0.36 -13.31 -0.58
CA ARG A 275 -1.36 -14.15 0.11
C ARG A 275 -1.42 -13.93 1.64
N PRO A 276 -1.76 -12.72 2.10
CA PRO A 276 -1.69 -12.36 3.52
C PRO A 276 -2.62 -13.17 4.43
N ILE A 277 -3.66 -13.80 3.86
CA ILE A 277 -4.62 -14.62 4.60
C ILE A 277 -3.97 -15.86 5.27
N PHE A 278 -2.85 -16.34 4.75
CA PHE A 278 -2.12 -17.49 5.30
C PHE A 278 -1.10 -17.12 6.37
N ALA A 279 -1.02 -15.87 6.79
CA ALA A 279 -0.06 -15.41 7.78
C ALA A 279 -0.37 -15.97 9.18
N MET A 280 0.63 -16.56 9.84
CA MET A 280 0.53 -17.12 11.19
C MET A 280 0.89 -16.12 12.30
N SER A 281 1.33 -14.90 11.95
CA SER A 281 1.60 -13.82 12.89
C SER A 281 1.36 -12.45 12.26
N LEU A 282 1.12 -11.39 13.07
CA LEU A 282 0.99 -10.02 12.56
C LEU A 282 2.25 -9.55 11.84
N THR A 283 3.44 -9.93 12.31
CA THR A 283 4.69 -9.61 11.64
C THR A 283 4.77 -10.25 10.25
N GLU A 284 4.35 -11.51 10.12
CA GLU A 284 4.27 -12.18 8.83
C GLU A 284 3.19 -11.57 7.95
N TYR A 285 2.02 -11.23 8.52
CA TYR A 285 0.95 -10.54 7.79
C TYR A 285 1.48 -9.27 7.11
N TRP A 286 2.20 -8.41 7.83
CA TRP A 286 2.77 -7.18 7.28
C TRP A 286 3.95 -7.40 6.31
N ARG A 287 4.60 -8.56 6.34
CA ARG A 287 5.57 -8.98 5.30
C ARG A 287 4.89 -9.44 4.01
N ARG A 288 3.61 -9.81 4.08
CA ARG A 288 2.79 -10.27 2.96
C ARG A 288 1.80 -9.21 2.46
N TRP A 289 1.53 -8.18 3.25
CA TRP A 289 0.62 -7.06 2.97
C TRP A 289 1.38 -5.77 2.77
N HIS A 290 1.11 -5.06 1.66
CA HIS A 290 1.74 -3.76 1.32
C HIS A 290 3.27 -3.79 1.45
N ILE A 291 3.89 -4.79 0.80
CA ILE A 291 5.29 -5.19 0.96
C ILE A 291 6.24 -4.02 0.72
N THR A 292 5.97 -3.19 -0.31
CA THR A 292 6.85 -2.09 -0.68
C THR A 292 6.82 -0.95 0.34
N LEU A 293 5.68 -0.67 0.98
CA LEU A 293 5.60 0.28 2.10
C LEU A 293 6.42 -0.25 3.29
N GLY A 294 6.24 -1.53 3.65
CA GLY A 294 7.01 -2.15 4.73
C GLY A 294 8.51 -2.10 4.48
N ALA A 295 8.94 -2.38 3.25
CA ALA A 295 10.35 -2.28 2.85
C ALA A 295 10.86 -0.82 2.92
N TRP A 296 10.05 0.15 2.48
CA TRP A 296 10.40 1.56 2.56
C TRP A 296 10.57 2.02 4.01
N MET A 297 9.60 1.72 4.87
CA MET A 297 9.65 2.05 6.30
C MET A 297 10.84 1.40 7.01
N ARG A 298 11.15 0.14 6.69
CA ARG A 298 12.32 -0.56 7.23
C ARG A 298 13.62 0.16 6.87
N ASP A 299 13.80 0.53 5.59
CA ASP A 299 15.10 0.98 5.10
C ASP A 299 15.34 2.48 5.31
N TYR A 300 14.27 3.29 5.35
CA TYR A 300 14.38 4.75 5.46
C TYR A 300 13.94 5.30 6.83
N VAL A 301 13.22 4.50 7.65
CA VAL A 301 12.82 4.89 9.00
C VAL A 301 13.45 3.99 10.06
N PHE A 302 13.17 2.68 10.02
CA PHE A 302 13.60 1.76 11.07
C PHE A 302 15.13 1.68 11.21
N TYR A 303 15.86 1.42 10.13
CA TYR A 303 17.32 1.32 10.20
C TYR A 303 17.99 2.63 10.60
N PRO A 304 17.69 3.81 10.01
CA PRO A 304 18.27 5.06 10.48
C PRO A 304 17.99 5.37 11.94
N LEU A 305 16.77 5.06 12.41
CA LEU A 305 16.38 5.26 13.80
C LEU A 305 17.15 4.33 14.74
N SER A 306 17.10 3.03 14.48
CA SER A 306 17.71 1.99 15.32
C SER A 306 19.25 2.09 15.39
N LEU A 307 19.89 2.57 14.31
CA LEU A 307 21.34 2.77 14.22
C LEU A 307 21.79 4.18 14.72
N SER A 308 20.85 5.02 15.12
CA SER A 308 21.19 6.37 15.62
C SER A 308 21.91 6.34 16.96
N LYS A 309 22.71 7.37 17.23
CA LYS A 309 23.41 7.52 18.53
C LYS A 309 22.44 7.52 19.72
N ALA A 310 21.24 8.09 19.54
CA ALA A 310 20.22 8.14 20.58
C ALA A 310 19.72 6.72 20.93
N PHE A 311 19.38 5.92 19.91
CA PHE A 311 18.96 4.53 20.11
C PHE A 311 20.09 3.62 20.59
N GLY A 312 21.34 3.90 20.20
CA GLY A 312 22.52 3.24 20.75
C GLY A 312 22.68 3.50 22.25
N ARG A 313 22.45 4.74 22.72
CA ARG A 313 22.43 5.07 24.16
C ARG A 313 21.27 4.38 24.88
N LEU A 314 20.08 4.46 24.31
CA LEU A 314 18.89 3.79 24.83
C LEU A 314 19.09 2.27 24.95
N SER A 315 19.70 1.64 23.96
CA SER A 315 20.01 0.20 23.98
C SER A 315 20.97 -0.18 25.09
N ARG A 316 22.00 0.64 25.35
CA ARG A 316 22.91 0.43 26.48
C ARG A 316 22.19 0.59 27.81
N TRP A 317 21.45 1.67 27.99
CA TRP A 317 20.64 1.89 29.19
C TRP A 317 19.66 0.74 29.46
N ALA A 318 18.94 0.30 28.45
CA ALA A 318 17.97 -0.79 28.61
C ALA A 318 18.64 -2.10 29.03
N ARG A 319 19.84 -2.42 28.53
CA ARG A 319 20.59 -3.63 28.91
C ARG A 319 21.04 -3.62 30.37
N THR A 320 21.27 -2.45 30.95
CA THR A 320 21.69 -2.32 32.36
C THR A 320 20.51 -2.27 33.33
N HIS A 321 19.37 -1.68 32.92
CA HIS A 321 18.21 -1.48 33.81
C HIS A 321 17.08 -2.50 33.63
N ILE A 322 16.95 -3.12 32.47
CA ILE A 322 15.90 -4.11 32.19
C ILE A 322 16.52 -5.50 32.17
N ARG A 323 16.10 -6.34 33.13
CA ARG A 323 16.64 -7.70 33.26
C ARG A 323 16.24 -8.62 32.08
N GLY A 324 17.11 -9.53 31.73
CA GLY A 324 16.86 -10.58 30.75
C GLY A 324 16.91 -10.09 29.29
N THR A 325 16.18 -10.79 28.41
CA THR A 325 16.12 -10.48 26.97
C THR A 325 15.39 -9.17 26.67
N GLY A 326 14.44 -8.77 27.53
CA GLY A 326 13.72 -7.52 27.36
C GLY A 326 14.67 -6.33 27.17
N GLY A 327 15.71 -6.20 28.00
CA GLY A 327 16.72 -5.15 27.86
C GLY A 327 17.51 -5.20 26.54
N LYS A 328 17.74 -6.40 25.99
CA LYS A 328 18.46 -6.56 24.71
C LYS A 328 17.65 -6.11 23.51
N ILE A 329 16.33 -6.34 23.53
CA ILE A 329 15.44 -6.07 22.40
C ILE A 329 14.62 -4.76 22.54
N PHE A 330 14.67 -4.10 23.71
CA PHE A 330 13.84 -2.92 24.03
C PHE A 330 13.95 -1.82 22.97
N ALA A 331 15.18 -1.41 22.64
CA ALA A 331 15.39 -0.34 21.65
C ALA A 331 14.84 -0.71 20.26
N THR A 332 15.05 -1.96 19.85
CA THR A 332 14.51 -2.47 18.57
C THR A 332 12.98 -2.51 18.58
N SER A 333 12.39 -2.95 19.69
CA SER A 333 10.93 -2.98 19.89
C SER A 333 10.34 -1.56 19.84
N LEU A 334 10.97 -0.60 20.49
CA LEU A 334 10.55 0.80 20.44
C LEU A 334 10.67 1.39 19.02
N ALA A 335 11.76 1.08 18.30
CA ALA A 335 11.89 1.50 16.90
C ALA A 335 10.76 0.90 16.03
N THR A 336 10.41 -0.36 16.25
CA THR A 336 9.29 -1.03 15.57
C THR A 336 7.96 -0.36 15.90
N PHE A 337 7.71 -0.07 17.17
CA PHE A 337 6.51 0.65 17.62
C PHE A 337 6.36 2.01 16.92
N ILE A 338 7.45 2.80 16.88
CA ILE A 338 7.47 4.10 16.20
C ILE A 338 7.15 3.95 14.71
N VAL A 339 7.68 2.94 14.04
CA VAL A 339 7.38 2.66 12.62
C VAL A 339 5.88 2.42 12.40
N TYR A 340 5.24 1.60 13.23
CA TYR A 340 3.79 1.35 13.10
C TYR A 340 2.95 2.58 13.43
N LEU A 341 3.38 3.42 14.38
CA LEU A 341 2.74 4.70 14.65
C LEU A 341 2.83 5.63 13.42
N ILE A 342 4.01 5.73 12.78
CA ILE A 342 4.21 6.50 11.56
C ILE A 342 3.33 5.95 10.41
N ILE A 343 3.24 4.63 10.26
CA ILE A 343 2.34 3.99 9.27
C ILE A 343 0.89 4.38 9.55
N GLY A 344 0.45 4.37 10.81
CA GLY A 344 -0.88 4.81 11.20
C GLY A 344 -1.14 6.26 10.80
N ILE A 345 -0.25 7.19 11.15
CA ILE A 345 -0.35 8.60 10.77
C ILE A 345 -0.38 8.75 9.25
N TRP A 346 0.46 8.04 8.51
CA TRP A 346 0.54 8.09 7.06
C TRP A 346 -0.78 7.70 6.37
N HIS A 347 -1.55 6.76 6.93
CA HIS A 347 -2.83 6.34 6.38
C HIS A 347 -3.87 7.47 6.29
N GLY A 348 -3.83 8.48 7.17
CA GLY A 348 -4.73 9.61 7.04
C GLY A 348 -4.80 10.53 8.24
N ALA A 349 -5.32 11.73 7.98
CA ALA A 349 -5.49 12.80 8.97
C ALA A 349 -6.74 12.54 9.86
N ASN A 350 -6.71 11.49 10.68
CA ASN A 350 -7.79 11.15 11.61
C ASN A 350 -7.25 10.31 12.78
N PHE A 351 -7.75 10.53 13.99
CA PHE A 351 -7.35 9.82 15.20
C PHE A 351 -7.54 8.29 15.11
N ARG A 352 -8.50 7.80 14.34
CA ARG A 352 -8.71 6.36 14.11
C ARG A 352 -7.49 5.68 13.47
N TYR A 353 -6.78 6.38 12.59
CA TYR A 353 -5.57 5.84 11.96
C TYR A 353 -4.38 5.86 12.91
N ILE A 354 -4.29 6.86 13.80
CA ILE A 354 -3.31 6.86 14.89
C ILE A 354 -3.57 5.65 15.80
N ALA A 355 -4.84 5.42 16.19
CA ALA A 355 -5.24 4.27 16.99
C ALA A 355 -4.96 2.93 16.27
N PHE A 356 -5.14 2.86 14.94
CA PHE A 356 -4.73 1.70 14.14
C PHE A 356 -3.22 1.44 14.20
N GLY A 357 -2.41 2.50 14.10
CA GLY A 357 -0.95 2.42 14.25
C GLY A 357 -0.57 1.92 15.64
N LEU A 358 -1.20 2.46 16.69
CA LEU A 358 -1.02 2.01 18.08
C LEU A 358 -1.41 0.55 18.27
N TRP A 359 -2.57 0.11 17.75
CA TRP A 359 -3.02 -1.29 17.78
C TRP A 359 -1.95 -2.24 17.24
N ASN A 360 -1.46 -2.00 16.05
CA ASN A 360 -0.43 -2.85 15.43
C ASN A 360 0.91 -2.74 16.16
N GLY A 361 1.33 -1.51 16.50
CA GLY A 361 2.57 -1.25 17.21
C GLY A 361 2.64 -1.97 18.55
N VAL A 362 1.57 -1.89 19.36
CA VAL A 362 1.49 -2.56 20.67
C VAL A 362 1.52 -4.08 20.49
N LEU A 363 0.68 -4.64 19.61
CA LEU A 363 0.61 -6.10 19.45
C LEU A 363 1.91 -6.70 18.94
N ILE A 364 2.56 -6.07 17.95
CA ILE A 364 3.82 -6.57 17.40
C ILE A 364 4.95 -6.41 18.42
N THR A 365 5.02 -5.27 19.11
CA THR A 365 6.02 -5.04 20.14
C THR A 365 5.84 -5.99 21.33
N ALA A 366 4.61 -6.18 21.79
CA ALA A 366 4.28 -7.15 22.84
C ALA A 366 4.67 -8.58 22.43
N SER A 367 4.42 -8.96 21.17
CA SER A 367 4.80 -10.29 20.68
C SER A 367 6.32 -10.52 20.70
N LEU A 368 7.11 -9.49 20.41
CA LEU A 368 8.57 -9.54 20.51
C LEU A 368 9.05 -9.62 21.96
N LEU A 369 8.50 -8.80 22.85
CA LEU A 369 8.90 -8.75 24.26
C LEU A 369 8.51 -10.02 25.02
N LEU A 370 7.35 -10.60 24.69
CA LEU A 370 6.78 -11.77 25.34
C LEU A 370 7.14 -13.11 24.65
N GLU A 371 7.99 -13.10 23.64
CA GLU A 371 8.36 -14.31 22.87
C GLU A 371 8.77 -15.47 23.77
N ARG A 372 9.65 -15.22 24.76
CA ARG A 372 10.08 -16.25 25.72
C ARG A 372 8.93 -16.78 26.59
N THR A 373 8.02 -15.90 26.97
CA THR A 373 6.84 -16.29 27.77
C THR A 373 5.94 -17.19 26.94
N PHE A 374 5.69 -16.84 25.68
CA PHE A 374 4.93 -17.68 24.76
C PHE A 374 5.61 -19.05 24.50
N LEU A 375 6.93 -19.09 24.37
CA LEU A 375 7.66 -20.34 24.23
C LEU A 375 7.51 -21.22 25.49
N ARG A 376 7.58 -20.64 26.70
CA ARG A 376 7.36 -21.37 27.96
C ARG A 376 5.93 -21.92 28.03
N TRP A 377 4.91 -21.12 27.70
CA TRP A 377 3.52 -21.58 27.67
C TRP A 377 3.31 -22.72 26.68
N LYS A 378 3.89 -22.62 25.49
CA LYS A 378 3.83 -23.69 24.48
C LYS A 378 4.44 -24.99 24.99
N SER A 379 5.60 -24.91 25.65
CA SER A 379 6.25 -26.07 26.26
C SER A 379 5.40 -26.66 27.39
N ALA A 380 4.88 -25.82 28.29
CA ALA A 380 4.04 -26.27 29.41
C ALA A 380 2.73 -26.92 28.96
N LEU A 381 2.15 -26.44 27.86
CA LEU A 381 0.93 -26.98 27.25
C LEU A 381 1.20 -28.10 26.23
N HIS A 382 2.45 -28.56 26.10
CA HIS A 382 2.86 -29.61 25.15
C HIS A 382 2.39 -29.36 23.71
N ILE A 383 2.39 -28.10 23.25
CA ILE A 383 1.89 -27.72 21.93
C ILE A 383 2.89 -28.15 20.84
N ASN A 384 2.41 -28.97 19.91
CA ASN A 384 3.17 -29.32 18.72
C ASN A 384 3.07 -28.21 17.66
N ASP A 385 4.13 -27.39 17.53
CA ASP A 385 4.23 -26.30 16.58
C ASP A 385 4.10 -26.70 15.11
N LYS A 386 4.40 -27.96 14.80
CA LYS A 386 4.37 -28.48 13.43
C LYS A 386 3.00 -29.04 13.05
N SER A 387 2.07 -29.18 14.01
CA SER A 387 0.74 -29.71 13.74
C SER A 387 -0.08 -28.80 12.82
N ALA A 388 -0.91 -29.41 11.97
CA ALA A 388 -1.84 -28.67 11.11
C ALA A 388 -2.84 -27.84 11.94
N ALA A 389 -3.34 -28.41 13.03
CA ALA A 389 -4.27 -27.73 13.94
C ALA A 389 -3.66 -26.45 14.53
N TRP A 390 -2.39 -26.51 14.97
CA TRP A 390 -1.71 -25.33 15.49
C TRP A 390 -1.51 -24.25 14.41
N ARG A 391 -1.14 -24.64 13.19
CA ARG A 391 -1.02 -23.68 12.08
C ARG A 391 -2.35 -23.01 11.76
N VAL A 392 -3.44 -23.76 11.71
CA VAL A 392 -4.80 -23.21 11.51
C VAL A 392 -5.14 -22.25 12.63
N PHE A 393 -4.94 -22.63 13.90
CA PHE A 393 -5.17 -21.74 15.06
C PHE A 393 -4.38 -20.44 14.93
N MET A 394 -3.08 -20.50 14.61
CA MET A 394 -2.22 -19.32 14.48
C MET A 394 -2.71 -18.39 13.35
N THR A 395 -3.16 -18.95 12.23
CA THR A 395 -3.72 -18.20 11.11
C THR A 395 -5.06 -17.54 11.50
N LEU A 396 -5.99 -18.29 12.08
CA LEU A 396 -7.29 -17.75 12.51
C LEU A 396 -7.13 -16.65 13.57
N ARG A 397 -6.28 -16.87 14.58
CA ARG A 397 -5.94 -15.85 15.58
C ARG A 397 -5.39 -14.58 14.91
N THR A 398 -4.47 -14.74 13.94
CA THR A 398 -3.87 -13.59 13.25
C THR A 398 -4.92 -12.85 12.44
N MET A 399 -5.79 -13.57 11.72
CA MET A 399 -6.88 -12.96 10.96
C MET A 399 -7.89 -12.26 11.88
N LEU A 400 -8.18 -12.82 13.07
CA LEU A 400 -9.02 -12.15 14.06
C LEU A 400 -8.41 -10.82 14.55
N LEU A 401 -7.10 -10.78 14.83
CA LEU A 401 -6.42 -9.53 15.22
C LEU A 401 -6.42 -8.50 14.08
N VAL A 402 -6.26 -8.95 12.83
CA VAL A 402 -6.38 -8.11 11.64
C VAL A 402 -7.82 -7.61 11.49
N PHE A 403 -8.81 -8.46 11.65
CA PHE A 403 -10.24 -8.12 11.59
C PHE A 403 -10.60 -7.04 12.62
N ILE A 404 -10.17 -7.18 13.88
CA ILE A 404 -10.34 -6.14 14.91
C ILE A 404 -9.68 -4.83 14.48
N GLY A 405 -8.47 -4.91 13.91
CA GLY A 405 -7.77 -3.75 13.37
C GLY A 405 -8.57 -3.01 12.27
N ARG A 406 -9.47 -3.70 11.55
CA ARG A 406 -10.27 -3.08 10.48
C ARG A 406 -11.40 -2.18 11.00
N TYR A 407 -11.88 -2.37 12.22
CA TYR A 407 -12.78 -1.41 12.87
C TYR A 407 -12.14 0.00 12.90
N PHE A 408 -10.85 0.11 13.22
CA PHE A 408 -10.14 1.40 13.21
C PHE A 408 -10.06 2.01 11.81
N THR A 409 -9.78 1.22 10.78
CA THR A 409 -9.55 1.77 9.43
C THR A 409 -10.84 2.12 8.70
N ARG A 410 -11.99 1.49 9.04
CA ARG A 410 -13.25 1.70 8.31
C ARG A 410 -14.25 2.59 9.04
N SER A 411 -14.28 2.58 10.37
CA SER A 411 -15.26 3.41 11.11
C SER A 411 -15.14 4.88 10.76
N PRO A 412 -16.22 5.64 10.76
CA PRO A 412 -16.19 7.08 10.41
C PRO A 412 -15.30 7.90 11.36
N ARG A 413 -15.43 7.67 12.68
CA ARG A 413 -14.68 8.37 13.75
C ARG A 413 -14.16 7.38 14.79
N LEU A 414 -13.20 7.81 15.60
CA LEU A 414 -12.63 6.98 16.67
C LEU A 414 -13.69 6.55 17.70
N SER A 415 -14.64 7.41 18.06
CA SER A 415 -15.76 7.06 18.95
C SER A 415 -16.63 5.93 18.39
N CYS A 416 -16.86 5.92 17.07
CA CYS A 416 -17.59 4.85 16.39
C CYS A 416 -16.86 3.50 16.49
N VAL A 417 -15.51 3.49 16.48
CA VAL A 417 -14.73 2.26 16.63
C VAL A 417 -15.10 1.55 17.94
N PHE A 418 -15.03 2.27 19.05
CA PHE A 418 -15.33 1.69 20.38
C PHE A 418 -16.81 1.31 20.50
N ARG A 419 -17.72 2.14 19.98
CA ARG A 419 -19.15 1.81 19.93
C ARG A 419 -19.40 0.52 19.15
N PHE A 420 -18.87 0.41 17.95
CA PHE A 420 -19.05 -0.77 17.10
C PHE A 420 -18.45 -2.04 17.71
N LEU A 421 -17.25 -1.96 18.30
CA LEU A 421 -16.66 -3.08 19.03
C LEU A 421 -17.54 -3.49 20.22
N LYS A 422 -18.00 -2.52 21.01
CA LYS A 422 -18.91 -2.76 22.14
C LYS A 422 -20.21 -3.43 21.66
N THR A 423 -20.85 -2.89 20.62
CA THR A 423 -22.10 -3.45 20.08
C THR A 423 -21.88 -4.85 19.52
N THR A 424 -20.76 -5.09 18.83
CA THR A 424 -20.42 -6.42 18.28
C THR A 424 -20.34 -7.48 19.37
N VAL A 425 -19.80 -7.13 20.55
CA VAL A 425 -19.61 -8.11 21.64
C VAL A 425 -20.84 -8.20 22.54
N LEU A 426 -21.43 -7.07 22.93
CA LEU A 426 -22.49 -7.04 23.95
C LEU A 426 -23.92 -7.12 23.39
N HIS A 427 -24.12 -6.72 22.13
CA HIS A 427 -25.44 -6.71 21.49
C HIS A 427 -25.37 -7.33 20.09
N PRO A 428 -25.00 -8.63 19.95
CA PRO A 428 -24.71 -9.26 18.65
C PRO A 428 -25.93 -9.33 17.73
N GLN A 429 -27.14 -9.60 18.24
CA GLN A 429 -28.40 -9.71 17.47
C GLN A 429 -28.26 -10.55 16.18
N PRO A 430 -27.90 -11.84 16.26
CA PRO A 430 -27.60 -12.66 15.08
C PRO A 430 -28.83 -12.93 14.19
N SER A 431 -30.04 -12.76 14.71
CA SER A 431 -31.29 -12.86 13.94
C SER A 431 -31.31 -11.92 12.74
N GLN A 432 -30.70 -10.73 12.85
CA GLN A 432 -30.60 -9.76 11.77
C GLN A 432 -29.80 -10.25 10.55
N LEU A 433 -29.05 -11.33 10.66
CA LEU A 433 -28.38 -11.95 9.50
C LEU A 433 -29.34 -12.81 8.67
N LEU A 434 -30.46 -13.25 9.24
CA LEU A 434 -31.40 -14.22 8.66
C LEU A 434 -32.77 -13.61 8.31
N ASP A 435 -33.13 -12.48 8.90
CA ASP A 435 -34.45 -11.82 8.75
C ASP A 435 -34.58 -10.98 7.47
N GLY A 436 -33.57 -10.99 6.59
CA GLY A 436 -33.56 -10.22 5.35
C GLY A 436 -32.87 -8.85 5.47
N THR A 437 -32.42 -8.43 6.67
CA THR A 437 -31.73 -7.14 6.86
C THR A 437 -30.56 -6.96 5.92
N LEU A 438 -29.75 -8.02 5.66
CA LEU A 438 -28.60 -7.92 4.73
C LEU A 438 -29.02 -7.64 3.28
N LEU A 439 -30.24 -8.03 2.88
CA LEU A 439 -30.77 -7.80 1.52
C LEU A 439 -31.31 -6.38 1.36
N SER A 440 -31.59 -5.66 2.45
CA SER A 440 -32.06 -4.28 2.39
C SER A 440 -30.94 -3.26 2.04
N PHE A 441 -29.69 -3.69 2.01
CA PHE A 441 -28.52 -2.83 1.74
C PHE A 441 -28.18 -2.67 0.26
N GLY A 442 -29.09 -3.03 -0.65
CA GLY A 442 -28.91 -2.86 -2.10
C GLY A 442 -28.15 -4.00 -2.77
N LEU A 443 -27.99 -5.15 -2.11
CA LEU A 443 -27.46 -6.38 -2.68
C LEU A 443 -28.56 -7.45 -2.75
N ALA A 444 -28.75 -8.05 -3.93
CA ALA A 444 -29.61 -9.21 -4.10
C ALA A 444 -28.93 -10.51 -3.65
N LYS A 445 -29.68 -11.59 -3.49
CA LYS A 445 -29.13 -12.94 -3.20
C LYS A 445 -28.08 -13.37 -4.23
N THR A 446 -28.29 -13.02 -5.49
CA THR A 446 -27.34 -13.27 -6.59
C THR A 446 -26.01 -12.56 -6.40
N ASP A 447 -26.00 -11.36 -5.81
CA ASP A 447 -24.76 -10.62 -5.54
C ASP A 447 -23.90 -11.31 -4.47
N PHE A 448 -24.54 -11.82 -3.41
CA PHE A 448 -23.85 -12.63 -2.40
C PHE A 448 -23.29 -13.93 -3.01
N LEU A 449 -24.03 -14.57 -3.93
CA LEU A 449 -23.55 -15.76 -4.65
C LEU A 449 -22.33 -15.41 -5.52
N VAL A 450 -22.37 -14.30 -6.27
CA VAL A 450 -21.23 -13.86 -7.10
C VAL A 450 -20.00 -13.56 -6.22
N ILE A 451 -20.17 -12.90 -5.08
CA ILE A 451 -19.07 -12.67 -4.13
C ILE A 451 -18.52 -14.00 -3.63
N ALA A 452 -19.39 -14.93 -3.22
CA ALA A 452 -18.98 -16.24 -2.68
C ALA A 452 -18.21 -17.06 -3.72
N LEU A 453 -18.70 -17.13 -4.96
CA LEU A 453 -18.02 -17.82 -6.07
C LEU A 453 -16.68 -17.13 -6.42
N GLY A 454 -16.67 -15.79 -6.48
CA GLY A 454 -15.45 -15.02 -6.72
C GLY A 454 -14.40 -15.26 -5.65
N LEU A 455 -14.79 -15.30 -4.38
CA LEU A 455 -13.92 -15.64 -3.26
C LEU A 455 -13.43 -17.08 -3.31
N ALA A 456 -14.30 -18.03 -3.70
CA ALA A 456 -13.91 -19.43 -3.86
C ALA A 456 -12.81 -19.57 -4.94
N VAL A 457 -12.96 -18.90 -6.08
CA VAL A 457 -11.93 -18.87 -7.14
C VAL A 457 -10.64 -18.22 -6.60
N LEU A 458 -10.73 -17.05 -5.96
CA LEU A 458 -9.58 -16.33 -5.39
C LEU A 458 -8.82 -17.22 -4.39
N LEU A 459 -9.51 -17.80 -3.41
CA LEU A 459 -8.91 -18.64 -2.38
C LEU A 459 -8.30 -19.92 -2.97
N THR A 460 -8.94 -20.55 -3.94
CA THR A 460 -8.40 -21.72 -4.63
C THR A 460 -7.06 -21.39 -5.30
N LEU A 461 -7.01 -20.30 -6.06
CA LEU A 461 -5.78 -19.88 -6.73
C LEU A 461 -4.68 -19.49 -5.72
N GLU A 462 -5.05 -18.81 -4.64
CA GLU A 462 -4.09 -18.47 -3.58
C GLU A 462 -3.58 -19.70 -2.83
N CYS A 463 -4.42 -20.69 -2.57
CA CYS A 463 -3.99 -21.98 -2.01
C CYS A 463 -3.01 -22.72 -2.93
N LEU A 464 -3.27 -22.75 -4.23
CA LEU A 464 -2.35 -23.34 -5.20
C LEU A 464 -1.01 -22.58 -5.22
N GLN A 465 -1.05 -21.25 -5.21
CA GLN A 465 0.15 -20.43 -5.16
C GLN A 465 0.92 -20.58 -3.85
N GLU A 466 0.26 -20.77 -2.70
CA GLU A 466 0.93 -21.02 -1.42
C GLU A 466 1.65 -22.37 -1.42
N ARG A 467 1.16 -23.32 -2.22
CA ARG A 467 1.82 -24.60 -2.50
C ARG A 467 2.92 -24.52 -3.56
N GLY A 468 3.27 -23.30 -4.05
CA GLY A 468 4.34 -23.07 -5.01
C GLY A 468 3.94 -23.10 -6.49
N VAL A 469 2.63 -23.27 -6.81
CA VAL A 469 2.16 -23.28 -8.20
C VAL A 469 2.17 -21.86 -8.78
N GLN A 470 2.91 -21.66 -9.85
CA GLN A 470 2.90 -20.42 -10.64
C GLN A 470 1.80 -20.47 -11.68
N ILE A 471 0.61 -19.93 -11.37
CA ILE A 471 -0.63 -20.12 -12.14
C ILE A 471 -0.44 -19.78 -13.64
N ARG A 472 0.11 -18.61 -13.96
CA ARG A 472 0.29 -18.20 -15.37
C ARG A 472 1.29 -19.08 -16.13
N ALA A 473 2.38 -19.46 -15.49
CA ALA A 473 3.35 -20.39 -16.07
C ALA A 473 2.79 -21.81 -16.20
N ALA A 474 1.93 -22.24 -15.28
CA ALA A 474 1.22 -23.51 -15.38
C ALA A 474 0.17 -23.49 -16.51
N LEU A 475 -0.54 -22.37 -16.70
CA LEU A 475 -1.47 -22.18 -17.79
C LEU A 475 -0.76 -22.15 -19.16
N GLU A 476 0.40 -21.50 -19.23
CA GLU A 476 1.23 -21.42 -20.45
C GLU A 476 1.63 -22.79 -21.00
N LYS A 477 1.79 -23.79 -20.13
CA LYS A 477 2.10 -25.18 -20.49
C LYS A 477 0.89 -25.97 -21.02
N ARG A 478 -0.32 -25.41 -20.97
CA ARG A 478 -1.53 -26.08 -21.46
C ARG A 478 -1.74 -25.82 -22.94
N PRO A 479 -2.52 -26.66 -23.65
CA PRO A 479 -2.88 -26.43 -25.03
C PRO A 479 -3.46 -25.03 -25.25
N GLY A 480 -3.23 -24.43 -26.42
CA GLY A 480 -3.66 -23.06 -26.73
C GLY A 480 -5.15 -22.82 -26.53
N PHE A 481 -5.99 -23.81 -26.84
CA PHE A 481 -7.45 -23.75 -26.58
C PHE A 481 -7.77 -23.55 -25.09
N VAL A 482 -7.06 -24.27 -24.19
CA VAL A 482 -7.27 -24.14 -22.73
C VAL A 482 -6.83 -22.75 -22.25
N GLN A 483 -5.73 -22.24 -22.79
CA GLN A 483 -5.26 -20.88 -22.48
C GLN A 483 -6.28 -19.83 -22.94
N TRP A 484 -6.78 -19.97 -24.19
CA TRP A 484 -7.80 -19.09 -24.74
C TRP A 484 -9.09 -19.14 -23.92
N LEU A 485 -9.60 -20.35 -23.60
CA LEU A 485 -10.81 -20.53 -22.80
C LEU A 485 -10.68 -19.88 -21.42
N ALA A 486 -9.55 -20.05 -20.71
CA ALA A 486 -9.32 -19.47 -19.40
C ALA A 486 -9.31 -17.93 -19.44
N VAL A 487 -8.63 -17.32 -20.43
CA VAL A 487 -8.59 -15.87 -20.59
C VAL A 487 -9.95 -15.30 -20.99
N THR A 488 -10.65 -15.96 -21.91
CA THR A 488 -11.99 -15.56 -22.35
C THR A 488 -13.01 -15.68 -21.21
N ALA A 489 -12.96 -16.77 -20.44
CA ALA A 489 -13.82 -16.93 -19.25
C ALA A 489 -13.58 -15.83 -18.22
N LEU A 490 -12.30 -15.47 -17.96
CA LEU A 490 -11.98 -14.39 -17.05
C LEU A 490 -12.46 -13.02 -17.59
N LEU A 491 -12.30 -12.75 -18.88
CA LEU A 491 -12.81 -11.54 -19.53
C LEU A 491 -14.34 -11.46 -19.43
N LEU A 492 -15.04 -12.56 -19.76
CA LEU A 492 -16.50 -12.62 -19.65
C LEU A 492 -16.96 -12.46 -18.19
N ALA A 493 -16.25 -13.05 -17.23
CA ALA A 493 -16.56 -12.84 -15.81
C ALA A 493 -16.46 -11.37 -15.42
N VAL A 494 -15.44 -10.65 -15.91
CA VAL A 494 -15.31 -9.20 -15.66
C VAL A 494 -16.45 -8.42 -16.32
N LEU A 495 -16.77 -8.72 -17.59
CA LEU A 495 -17.78 -7.98 -18.37
C LEU A 495 -19.21 -8.24 -17.90
N LEU A 496 -19.53 -9.50 -17.58
CA LEU A 496 -20.90 -9.90 -17.21
C LEU A 496 -21.18 -9.78 -15.72
N LEU A 497 -20.18 -10.04 -14.87
CA LEU A 497 -20.34 -10.01 -13.42
C LEU A 497 -19.75 -8.74 -12.79
N GLY A 498 -19.10 -7.87 -13.54
CA GLY A 498 -18.63 -6.58 -13.03
C GLY A 498 -19.77 -5.65 -12.68
N VAL A 499 -19.54 -4.74 -11.75
CA VAL A 499 -20.54 -3.75 -11.32
C VAL A 499 -20.52 -2.58 -12.28
N PHE A 500 -21.44 -2.59 -13.27
CA PHE A 500 -21.57 -1.55 -14.32
C PHE A 500 -22.99 -0.99 -14.46
N TRP A 501 -23.93 -1.36 -13.56
CA TRP A 501 -25.34 -0.97 -13.70
C TRP A 501 -25.57 0.51 -13.43
N ALA A 502 -26.67 1.03 -13.99
CA ALA A 502 -27.10 2.40 -13.80
C ALA A 502 -27.35 2.71 -12.31
N GLY A 503 -26.85 3.86 -11.85
CA GLY A 503 -26.93 4.26 -10.43
C GLY A 503 -25.73 3.81 -9.57
N TYR A 504 -24.87 2.92 -10.08
CA TYR A 504 -23.62 2.61 -9.40
C TYR A 504 -22.56 3.68 -9.73
N ILE A 505 -22.14 4.41 -8.72
CA ILE A 505 -20.97 5.29 -8.84
C ILE A 505 -19.76 4.41 -8.51
N PRO A 506 -18.85 4.14 -9.47
CA PRO A 506 -17.65 3.35 -9.21
C PRO A 506 -16.94 3.93 -8.00
N SER A 507 -16.81 3.16 -6.93
CA SER A 507 -16.02 3.60 -5.81
C SER A 507 -14.59 3.81 -6.33
N GLY A 508 -14.04 5.03 -6.19
CA GLY A 508 -12.61 5.23 -6.43
C GLY A 508 -11.84 4.16 -5.67
N PHE A 509 -10.65 3.84 -6.13
CA PHE A 509 -9.82 2.92 -5.35
C PHE A 509 -9.66 3.42 -3.92
N ILE A 510 -9.72 2.54 -2.92
CA ILE A 510 -9.71 2.90 -1.49
C ILE A 510 -8.54 3.85 -1.17
N TYR A 511 -7.38 3.63 -1.77
CA TYR A 511 -6.19 4.47 -1.55
C TYR A 511 -6.25 5.87 -2.18
N THR A 512 -7.20 6.15 -3.06
CA THR A 512 -7.43 7.53 -3.55
C THR A 512 -8.25 8.37 -2.58
N GLN A 513 -8.83 7.74 -1.56
CA GLN A 513 -9.68 8.38 -0.55
C GLN A 513 -8.92 8.74 0.75
N PHE A 514 -7.62 8.39 0.86
CA PHE A 514 -6.78 8.63 2.03
C PHE A 514 -5.89 9.87 1.92
#